data_d9ba8db76ed0e65b8e1a50c434465f18
#
_entry.id   d9ba8db76ed0e65b8e1a50c434465f18
#
_cell.length_a   1.000
_cell.length_b   1.000
_cell.length_c   1.000
_cell.angle_alpha   90.00
_cell.angle_beta   90.00
_cell.angle_gamma   90.00
#
_symmetry.space_group_name_H-M   'P 1'
#
loop_
_entity.id
_entity.type
_entity.pdbx_description
1 polymer ?
#
loop_
_entity_poly.entity_id
_entity_poly.type
_entity_poly.pdbx_seq_one_letter_code
_entity_poly.pdbx_strand_id
1 'polypeptide(L)'
;MNEQKILTGKGITVAVLDTGIFPHIDFDNRIVAFRDLVYGRETPYDDNGHGTHVCGILGGSGRASGGKYRGTAPECRFLVAKILDRRGNGRNCLLYTSPSPRD
;
A
#
# COMPACT_ATOMS: atom_id res chain seq x y z
N MET A 1 15.84 29.15 -5.10
CA MET A 1 15.68 28.72 -4.95
C MET A 1 15.44 28.23 -4.83
N ASN A 2 15.35 27.94 -4.99
CA ASN A 2 15.13 27.35 -4.73
C ASN A 2 15.22 26.57 -4.46
N GLU A 3 15.60 26.35 -4.18
CA GLU A 3 15.73 25.60 -3.81
C GLU A 3 14.74 24.93 -3.31
N GLN A 4 14.05 24.59 -3.94
CA GLN A 4 13.16 23.84 -3.66
C GLN A 4 13.61 22.51 -3.48
N LYS A 5 13.55 21.84 -2.45
CA LYS A 5 13.84 20.54 -2.33
C LYS A 5 12.74 19.76 -2.83
N ILE A 6 12.93 18.77 -3.64
CA ILE A 6 11.91 17.87 -4.13
C ILE A 6 11.84 16.72 -3.16
N LEU A 7 10.72 16.60 -2.49
CA LEU A 7 10.54 15.53 -1.51
C LEU A 7 9.89 14.35 -2.20
N THR A 8 10.59 13.23 -2.24
CA THR A 8 10.13 12.05 -2.96
C THR A 8 9.69 10.91 -2.06
N GLY A 9 9.85 11.07 -0.76
CA GLY A 9 9.54 10.00 0.18
C GLY A 9 10.65 8.99 0.34
N LYS A 10 11.81 9.24 -0.23
CA LYS A 10 12.94 8.34 -0.12
C LYS A 10 13.28 8.13 1.34
N GLY A 11 13.41 6.88 1.75
CA GLY A 11 13.72 6.55 3.14
C GLY A 11 12.49 6.45 4.03
N ILE A 12 11.31 6.74 3.50
CA ILE A 12 10.07 6.67 4.27
C ILE A 12 9.35 5.38 3.92
N THR A 13 8.82 4.71 4.93
CA THR A 13 7.98 3.54 4.74
C THR A 13 6.57 3.90 5.16
N VAL A 14 5.62 3.66 4.27
CA VAL A 14 4.22 3.97 4.52
C VAL A 14 3.47 2.68 4.76
N ALA A 15 2.71 2.63 5.83
CA ALA A 15 1.87 1.48 6.11
C ALA A 15 0.51 1.72 5.50
N VAL A 16 0.05 0.78 4.68
CA VAL A 16 -1.25 0.90 4.03
C VAL A 16 -2.11 -0.28 4.44
N LEU A 17 -3.23 0.02 5.08
CA LEU A 17 -4.18 -1.00 5.53
C LEU A 17 -5.39 -0.91 4.64
N ASP A 18 -5.54 -1.85 3.73
CA ASP A 18 -6.57 -1.75 2.70
C ASP A 18 -6.85 -3.15 2.13
N THR A 19 -7.20 -3.23 0.86
CA THR A 19 -7.55 -4.49 0.21
C THR A 19 -6.34 -5.29 -0.27
N GLY A 20 -5.15 -4.72 -0.16
CA GLY A 20 -3.92 -5.37 -0.62
C GLY A 20 -3.17 -4.48 -1.57
N ILE A 21 -2.23 -5.07 -2.28
CA ILE A 21 -1.47 -4.37 -3.30
C ILE A 21 -1.06 -5.37 -4.38
N PHE A 22 -1.31 -5.03 -5.63
CA PHE A 22 -0.86 -5.82 -6.75
C PHE A 22 0.58 -5.40 -7.07
N PRO A 23 1.52 -6.33 -7.20
CA PRO A 23 2.91 -5.95 -7.47
C PRO A 23 3.07 -5.46 -8.90
N HIS A 24 2.87 -4.19 -9.08
CA HIS A 24 2.92 -3.51 -10.37
C HIS A 24 4.29 -2.88 -10.58
N ILE A 25 4.64 -2.64 -11.83
CA ILE A 25 5.94 -2.07 -12.16
C ILE A 25 6.18 -0.74 -11.46
N ASP A 26 5.12 0.04 -11.22
CA ASP A 26 5.26 1.33 -10.56
C ASP A 26 5.68 1.22 -9.10
N PHE A 27 5.64 0.03 -8.52
CA PHE A 27 6.08 -0.15 -7.15
C PHE A 27 7.49 -0.72 -7.06
N ASP A 28 8.02 -1.22 -8.19
CA ASP A 28 9.38 -1.76 -8.24
C ASP A 28 9.59 -2.80 -7.14
N ASN A 29 10.64 -2.63 -6.37
CA ASN A 29 10.91 -3.50 -5.23
C ASN A 29 10.63 -2.78 -3.92
N ARG A 30 9.72 -1.84 -3.92
CA ARG A 30 9.44 -1.03 -2.75
C ARG A 30 8.34 -1.56 -1.85
N ILE A 31 7.74 -2.71 -2.18
CA ILE A 31 6.82 -3.37 -1.27
C ILE A 31 7.69 -4.19 -0.33
N VAL A 32 7.97 -3.66 0.85
CA VAL A 32 8.93 -4.28 1.75
C VAL A 32 8.32 -5.34 2.64
N ALA A 33 7.02 -5.30 2.85
CA ALA A 33 6.33 -6.31 3.65
C ALA A 33 4.86 -6.35 3.28
N PHE A 34 4.27 -7.54 3.33
CA PHE A 34 2.87 -7.73 3.02
C PHE A 34 2.29 -8.72 4.03
N ARG A 35 1.12 -8.38 4.55
CA ARG A 35 0.45 -9.25 5.48
C ARG A 35 -1.00 -9.34 5.08
N ASP A 36 -1.50 -10.57 4.93
CA ASP A 36 -2.90 -10.79 4.58
C ASP A 36 -3.62 -11.28 5.82
N LEU A 37 -4.38 -10.41 6.44
CA LEU A 37 -5.12 -10.75 7.65
C LEU A 37 -6.50 -11.27 7.35
N VAL A 38 -6.86 -11.38 6.07
CA VAL A 38 -8.16 -11.89 5.66
C VAL A 38 -8.09 -13.37 5.33
N TYR A 39 -7.15 -13.75 4.46
CA TYR A 39 -7.05 -15.14 4.00
C TYR A 39 -5.71 -15.78 4.32
N GLY A 40 -4.73 -15.04 4.78
CA GLY A 40 -3.45 -15.60 5.18
C GLY A 40 -2.49 -15.90 4.05
N ARG A 41 -2.70 -15.35 2.87
CA ARG A 41 -1.75 -15.56 1.78
C ARG A 41 -0.47 -14.80 2.04
N GLU A 42 0.61 -15.30 1.50
CA GLU A 42 1.92 -14.75 1.82
C GLU A 42 2.49 -13.81 0.78
N THR A 43 2.01 -13.84 -0.44
CA THR A 43 2.55 -12.98 -1.48
C THR A 43 1.58 -11.85 -1.79
N PRO A 44 2.10 -10.68 -2.13
CA PRO A 44 1.24 -9.53 -2.39
C PRO A 44 0.21 -9.77 -3.47
N TYR A 45 -0.99 -9.37 -3.21
CA TYR A 45 -2.07 -9.42 -4.19
C TYR A 45 -3.15 -8.42 -3.77
N ASP A 46 -4.07 -8.14 -4.68
CA ASP A 46 -5.18 -7.25 -4.39
C ASP A 46 -6.37 -7.72 -5.22
N ASP A 47 -7.33 -8.34 -4.55
CA ASP A 47 -8.49 -8.88 -5.24
C ASP A 47 -9.65 -7.90 -5.34
N ASN A 48 -9.41 -6.64 -5.00
CA ASN A 48 -10.41 -5.58 -5.16
C ASN A 48 -9.88 -4.48 -6.08
N GLY A 49 -8.66 -4.06 -5.86
CA GLY A 49 -8.04 -3.00 -6.63
C GLY A 49 -7.93 -1.68 -5.91
N HIS A 50 -8.72 -1.49 -4.86
CA HIS A 50 -8.72 -0.20 -4.16
C HIS A 50 -7.38 0.08 -3.49
N GLY A 51 -6.81 -0.92 -2.82
CA GLY A 51 -5.54 -0.75 -2.14
C GLY A 51 -4.42 -0.44 -3.10
N THR A 52 -4.41 -1.10 -4.26
CA THR A 52 -3.42 -0.84 -5.28
C THR A 52 -3.54 0.59 -5.80
N HIS A 53 -4.77 1.04 -5.99
CA HIS A 53 -5.00 2.40 -6.45
C HIS A 53 -4.51 3.42 -5.42
N VAL A 54 -4.80 3.18 -4.16
CA VAL A 54 -4.34 4.05 -3.09
C VAL A 54 -2.81 4.09 -3.04
N CYS A 55 -2.18 2.92 -3.15
CA CYS A 55 -0.72 2.87 -3.14
C CYS A 55 -0.13 3.59 -4.35
N GLY A 56 -0.80 3.52 -5.49
CA GLY A 56 -0.34 4.23 -6.68
C GLY A 56 -0.38 5.74 -6.49
N ILE A 57 -1.46 6.23 -5.89
CA ILE A 57 -1.59 7.67 -5.62
C ILE A 57 -0.55 8.11 -4.61
N LEU A 58 -0.27 7.28 -3.62
CA LEU A 58 0.71 7.61 -2.61
C LEU A 58 2.12 7.56 -3.16
N GLY A 59 2.49 6.50 -3.81
CA GLY A 59 3.88 6.27 -4.09
C GLY A 59 4.20 5.53 -5.36
N GLY A 60 3.31 5.55 -6.35
CA GLY A 60 3.65 4.96 -7.63
C GLY A 60 4.80 5.73 -8.27
N SER A 61 5.76 5.02 -8.87
CA SER A 61 6.89 5.69 -9.49
C SER A 61 6.51 6.38 -10.79
N GLY A 62 5.42 5.94 -11.39
CA GLY A 62 5.01 6.46 -12.69
C GLY A 62 5.75 5.80 -13.83
N ARG A 63 6.50 4.72 -13.55
CA ARG A 63 7.31 4.08 -14.57
C ARG A 63 6.49 3.60 -15.75
N ALA A 64 5.30 3.06 -15.47
CA ALA A 64 4.45 2.56 -16.53
C ALA A 64 3.96 3.67 -17.46
N SER A 65 3.92 4.91 -17.00
CA SER A 65 3.43 6.03 -17.78
C SER A 65 4.55 7.00 -18.18
N GLY A 66 5.80 6.58 -18.01
CA GLY A 66 6.92 7.45 -18.34
C GLY A 66 7.01 8.65 -17.40
N GLY A 67 6.52 8.51 -16.19
CA GLY A 67 6.56 9.56 -15.20
C GLY A 67 5.33 10.45 -15.16
N LYS A 68 4.37 10.20 -16.04
CA LYS A 68 3.20 11.05 -16.14
C LYS A 68 2.30 10.93 -14.92
N TYR A 69 2.12 9.72 -14.40
CA TYR A 69 1.21 9.49 -13.28
C TYR A 69 1.98 9.04 -12.05
N ARG A 70 2.87 9.88 -11.59
CA ARG A 70 3.61 9.58 -10.37
C ARG A 70 2.78 9.89 -9.15
N GLY A 71 3.02 9.14 -8.09
CA GLY A 71 2.38 9.40 -6.82
C GLY A 71 3.02 10.56 -6.08
N THR A 72 2.48 10.87 -4.93
CA THR A 72 2.96 11.97 -4.11
C THR A 72 4.36 11.70 -3.58
N ALA A 73 4.65 10.45 -3.22
CA ALA A 73 5.95 10.05 -2.68
C ALA A 73 6.51 8.88 -3.49
N PRO A 74 6.96 9.13 -4.72
CA PRO A 74 7.29 8.04 -5.64
C PRO A 74 8.48 7.19 -5.25
N GLU A 75 9.19 7.55 -4.20
CA GLU A 75 10.31 6.74 -3.73
C GLU A 75 10.06 6.16 -2.34
N CYS A 76 8.85 6.27 -1.83
CA CYS A 76 8.55 5.68 -0.53
C CYS A 76 8.48 4.16 -0.65
N ARG A 77 8.60 3.48 0.48
CA ARG A 77 8.41 2.04 0.54
C ARG A 77 7.07 1.74 1.18
N PHE A 78 6.54 0.56 0.87
CA PHE A 78 5.22 0.19 1.32
C PHE A 78 5.28 -1.00 2.27
N LEU A 79 4.55 -0.90 3.35
CA LEU A 79 4.27 -2.03 4.21
C LEU A 79 2.75 -2.17 4.14
N VAL A 80 2.27 -3.23 3.52
CA VAL A 80 0.85 -3.35 3.21
C VAL A 80 0.22 -4.46 4.03
N ALA A 81 -0.90 -4.14 4.67
CA ALA A 81 -1.69 -5.13 5.39
C ALA A 81 -3.06 -5.19 4.74
N LYS A 82 -3.43 -6.37 4.25
CA LYS A 82 -4.76 -6.56 3.71
C LYS A 82 -5.69 -6.84 4.87
N ILE A 83 -6.56 -5.91 5.16
CA ILE A 83 -7.55 -6.03 6.21
C ILE A 83 -8.97 -6.02 5.66
N LEU A 84 -9.11 -5.76 4.36
CA LEU A 84 -10.42 -5.70 3.71
C LEU A 84 -10.48 -6.78 2.64
N ASP A 85 -11.64 -7.41 2.53
CA ASP A 85 -11.83 -8.49 1.57
C ASP A 85 -12.04 -7.94 0.17
N ARG A 86 -12.36 -8.82 -0.78
CA ARG A 86 -12.50 -8.41 -2.18
C ARG A 86 -13.64 -7.45 -2.41
N ARG A 87 -14.56 -7.35 -1.47
CA ARG A 87 -15.66 -6.40 -1.56
C ARG A 87 -15.35 -5.11 -0.83
N GLY A 88 -14.19 -5.01 -0.24
CA GLY A 88 -13.81 -3.83 0.51
C GLY A 88 -14.35 -3.81 1.93
N ASN A 89 -14.79 -4.96 2.44
CA ASN A 89 -15.35 -5.04 3.78
C ASN A 89 -14.34 -5.61 4.75
N GLY A 90 -14.25 -5.00 5.91
CA GLY A 90 -13.44 -5.53 6.99
C GLY A 90 -14.26 -6.52 7.77
N ARG A 91 -13.56 -7.51 8.33
CA ARG A 91 -14.24 -8.48 9.14
C ARG A 91 -14.24 -8.03 10.56
N ASN A 92 -15.35 -8.15 11.22
CA ASN A 92 -15.45 -7.77 12.61
C ASN A 92 -14.47 -8.52 13.47
N CYS A 93 -14.26 -9.79 13.17
CA CYS A 93 -13.32 -10.57 13.96
C CYS A 93 -11.91 -10.04 13.88
N LEU A 94 -11.53 -9.45 12.77
CA LEU A 94 -10.22 -8.86 12.66
C LEU A 94 -10.10 -7.62 13.53
N LEU A 95 -11.14 -6.84 13.58
CA LEU A 95 -11.12 -5.64 14.38
C LEU A 95 -11.04 -5.94 15.86
N TYR A 96 -11.61 -7.05 16.25
CA TYR A 96 -11.66 -7.37 17.67
C TYR A 96 -10.53 -8.26 18.14
N THR A 97 -9.75 -8.79 17.25
CA THR A 97 -8.61 -9.54 17.69
C THR A 97 -7.45 -8.66 17.95
N SER A 98 -7.50 -7.46 17.49
CA SER A 98 -6.46 -6.61 17.88
C SER A 98 -6.73 -6.38 19.32
N PRO A 99 -5.78 -6.27 20.03
CA PRO A 99 -5.84 -6.23 21.43
C PRO A 99 -6.73 -5.21 21.81
N SER A 100 -7.72 -5.43 21.90
CA SER A 100 -8.47 -4.66 22.18
C SER A 100 -8.72 -4.56 23.34
N PRO A 101 -8.69 -3.85 23.52
CA PRO A 101 -8.95 -3.59 24.62
C PRO A 101 -10.30 -3.68 24.96
N ARG A 102 -10.94 -3.96 24.55
CA ARG A 102 -12.02 -4.08 24.80
C ARG A 102 -12.23 -4.86 25.35
N ASP A 103 -11.96 -5.15 25.41
CA ASP A 103 -12.06 -5.89 25.90
C ASP A 103 -12.24 -5.81 26.46
#